data_65fbb212ffb9029a6e0a1805b6bc5f73
#
_entry.id   65fbb212ffb9029a6e0a1805b6bc5f73
#
_cell.length_a   1.000
_cell.length_b   1.000
_cell.length_c   1.000
_cell.angle_alpha   90.00
_cell.angle_beta   90.00
_cell.angle_gamma   90.00
#
_symmetry.space_group_name_H-M   'P 1'
#
loop_
_entity.id
_entity.type
_entity.pdbx_description
1 polymer ?
#
loop_
_entity_poly.entity_id
_entity_poly.type
_entity_poly.pdbx_seq_one_letter_code
_entity_poly.pdbx_strand_id
1 'polypeptide(L)'
;MKIQGKWLLFCGLLFCLAANAQDGPLTMRILTYNIQHGAGMDDVVDLDRQAAVIANAAPDIIGLQEVDSCVKRSNRIHEAGYLAQKLNMYSTFGPAIPLTGGKYGVAILSKEKPLSHRVIPLPGNEKRTLLVCEFQEYVFATTHLALEEDNRMTSLDIILEEAARWDKPFFICGDWNDIPSSTLITKMKRSFRFLNNITTASSNYTFPAGTPSKIIDYIARYGRAGTSVNKRQVINEPSASDHRPVLVEVSFDGATGTLPVRRDNVEVFKFQVSGLRSNGQKKGICIINGKKVVLNK
;
A
#
# COMPACT_ATOMS: atom_id res chain seq x y z
N MET A 1 -17.29 -73.82 -16.81
CA MET A 1 -17.12 -72.90 -15.66
C MET A 1 -16.85 -71.54 -16.24
N LYS A 2 -17.87 -70.65 -16.26
CA LYS A 2 -17.79 -69.30 -16.87
C LYS A 2 -17.53 -68.30 -15.76
N ILE A 3 -16.38 -67.57 -15.83
CA ILE A 3 -16.04 -66.48 -14.92
C ILE A 3 -16.56 -65.18 -15.59
N GLN A 4 -17.54 -64.55 -14.95
CA GLN A 4 -18.04 -63.23 -15.34
C GLN A 4 -17.18 -62.15 -14.63
N GLY A 5 -16.47 -61.36 -15.43
CA GLY A 5 -15.77 -60.16 -14.93
C GLY A 5 -16.74 -59.00 -14.76
N LYS A 6 -16.84 -58.47 -13.53
CA LYS A 6 -17.54 -57.20 -13.21
C LYS A 6 -16.61 -56.05 -13.46
N TRP A 7 -16.96 -55.19 -14.40
CA TRP A 7 -16.33 -53.87 -14.59
C TRP A 7 -16.96 -52.87 -13.62
N LEU A 8 -16.17 -52.37 -12.67
CA LEU A 8 -16.52 -51.21 -11.84
C LEU A 8 -16.19 -49.94 -12.60
N LEU A 9 -17.22 -49.22 -13.03
CA LEU A 9 -17.10 -47.85 -13.52
C LEU A 9 -16.82 -46.92 -12.32
N PHE A 10 -15.63 -46.33 -12.28
CA PHE A 10 -15.28 -45.29 -11.35
C PHE A 10 -15.72 -43.95 -11.97
N CYS A 11 -16.90 -43.44 -11.60
CA CYS A 11 -17.35 -42.09 -11.93
C CYS A 11 -16.59 -41.11 -11.04
N GLY A 12 -15.50 -40.51 -11.55
CA GLY A 12 -14.82 -39.40 -10.91
C GLY A 12 -15.69 -38.15 -10.97
N LEU A 13 -16.26 -37.75 -9.82
CA LEU A 13 -16.88 -36.44 -9.66
C LEU A 13 -15.79 -35.36 -9.71
N LEU A 14 -15.64 -34.66 -10.85
CA LEU A 14 -14.89 -33.42 -10.93
C LEU A 14 -15.72 -32.36 -10.17
N PHE A 15 -15.29 -32.04 -8.96
CA PHE A 15 -15.74 -30.83 -8.28
C PHE A 15 -15.06 -29.62 -8.96
N CYS A 16 -15.73 -28.99 -9.90
CA CYS A 16 -15.40 -27.64 -10.31
C CYS A 16 -15.69 -26.71 -9.11
N LEU A 17 -14.66 -26.32 -8.37
CA LEU A 17 -14.73 -25.16 -7.51
C LEU A 17 -14.94 -23.93 -8.41
N ALA A 18 -16.20 -23.56 -8.60
CA ALA A 18 -16.54 -22.25 -9.12
C ALA A 18 -16.03 -21.23 -8.10
N ALA A 19 -14.94 -20.55 -8.43
CA ALA A 19 -14.56 -19.33 -7.74
C ALA A 19 -15.73 -18.35 -7.92
N ASN A 20 -16.48 -18.11 -6.84
CA ASN A 20 -17.50 -17.07 -6.83
C ASN A 20 -16.76 -15.74 -7.02
N ALA A 21 -16.74 -15.22 -8.24
CA ALA A 21 -16.44 -13.83 -8.49
C ALA A 21 -17.50 -13.03 -7.70
N GLN A 22 -17.08 -12.25 -6.74
CA GLN A 22 -17.95 -11.39 -5.96
C GLN A 22 -18.42 -10.28 -6.91
N ASP A 23 -19.64 -10.41 -7.46
CA ASP A 23 -20.25 -9.40 -8.31
C ASP A 23 -20.64 -8.19 -7.46
N GLY A 24 -19.75 -7.20 -7.39
CA GLY A 24 -20.00 -5.95 -6.70
C GLY A 24 -18.72 -5.25 -6.22
N PRO A 25 -18.81 -3.97 -5.85
CA PRO A 25 -17.66 -3.24 -5.33
C PRO A 25 -17.17 -3.83 -4.00
N LEU A 26 -15.87 -3.96 -3.87
CA LEU A 26 -15.20 -4.37 -2.64
C LEU A 26 -15.28 -3.24 -1.61
N THR A 27 -15.46 -3.57 -0.34
CA THR A 27 -15.40 -2.60 0.76
C THR A 27 -14.17 -2.85 1.61
N MET A 28 -13.44 -1.78 1.95
CA MET A 28 -12.20 -1.86 2.72
C MET A 28 -12.09 -0.71 3.71
N ARG A 29 -11.72 -1.03 4.95
CA ARG A 29 -11.40 -0.07 6.01
C ARG A 29 -9.89 0.10 6.08
N ILE A 30 -9.40 1.29 5.75
CA ILE A 30 -7.99 1.64 5.72
C ILE A 30 -7.67 2.53 6.90
N LEU A 31 -6.62 2.18 7.66
CA LEU A 31 -6.07 2.99 8.75
C LEU A 31 -4.65 3.42 8.39
N THR A 32 -4.28 4.67 8.67
CA THR A 32 -2.88 5.10 8.80
C THR A 32 -2.63 5.57 10.21
N TYR A 33 -1.49 5.19 10.77
CA TYR A 33 -1.12 5.55 12.13
C TYR A 33 0.40 5.62 12.31
N ASN A 34 0.93 6.80 12.56
CA ASN A 34 2.28 6.96 13.09
C ASN A 34 2.25 6.56 14.57
N ILE A 35 3.00 5.52 14.93
CA ILE A 35 2.95 4.91 16.26
C ILE A 35 4.06 5.38 17.21
N GLN A 36 4.89 6.34 16.78
CA GLN A 36 5.98 6.88 17.61
C GLN A 36 6.80 5.75 18.28
N HIS A 37 7.25 4.76 17.49
CA HIS A 37 8.00 3.59 17.98
C HIS A 37 7.38 2.93 19.23
N GLY A 38 6.06 2.81 19.27
CA GLY A 38 5.34 2.22 20.39
C GLY A 38 5.11 3.14 21.59
N ALA A 39 5.71 4.33 21.60
CA ALA A 39 5.58 5.28 22.72
C ALA A 39 4.28 6.09 22.64
N GLY A 40 3.76 6.46 23.79
CA GLY A 40 2.69 7.43 23.89
C GLY A 40 3.20 8.82 24.23
N MET A 41 2.26 9.76 24.46
CA MET A 41 2.54 11.13 24.91
C MET A 41 3.21 11.20 26.30
N ASP A 42 3.29 10.08 26.99
CA ASP A 42 3.98 9.87 28.27
C ASP A 42 5.40 9.31 28.11
N ASP A 43 5.89 9.18 26.87
CA ASP A 43 7.17 8.57 26.49
C ASP A 43 7.30 7.09 26.93
N VAL A 44 6.18 6.43 27.27
CA VAL A 44 6.15 5.01 27.64
C VAL A 44 5.82 4.16 26.42
N VAL A 45 6.70 3.21 26.10
CA VAL A 45 6.45 2.21 25.05
C VAL A 45 5.41 1.21 25.55
N ASP A 46 4.21 1.25 24.93
CA ASP A 46 3.06 0.39 25.25
C ASP A 46 2.31 0.01 23.97
N LEU A 47 2.72 -1.09 23.36
CA LEU A 47 2.10 -1.61 22.15
C LEU A 47 0.70 -2.18 22.38
N ASP A 48 0.35 -2.61 23.60
CA ASP A 48 -1.01 -3.07 23.93
C ASP A 48 -2.00 -1.91 23.89
N ARG A 49 -1.60 -0.73 24.36
CA ARG A 49 -2.38 0.51 24.23
C ARG A 49 -2.66 0.82 22.75
N GLN A 50 -1.64 0.77 21.90
CA GLN A 50 -1.80 1.02 20.46
C GLN A 50 -2.62 -0.08 19.77
N ALA A 51 -2.42 -1.35 20.14
CA ALA A 51 -3.23 -2.45 19.63
C ALA A 51 -4.72 -2.27 19.97
N ALA A 52 -5.05 -1.77 21.17
CA ALA A 52 -6.43 -1.49 21.57
C ALA A 52 -7.05 -0.39 20.71
N VAL A 53 -6.32 0.70 20.42
CA VAL A 53 -6.76 1.78 19.52
C VAL A 53 -7.07 1.24 18.13
N ILE A 54 -6.17 0.42 17.57
CA ILE A 54 -6.34 -0.19 16.25
C ILE A 54 -7.52 -1.17 16.25
N ALA A 55 -7.64 -2.03 17.27
CA ALA A 55 -8.74 -3.00 17.38
C ALA A 55 -10.11 -2.31 17.40
N ASN A 56 -10.24 -1.21 18.14
CA ASN A 56 -11.47 -0.42 18.19
C ASN A 56 -11.83 0.22 16.85
N ALA A 57 -10.82 0.58 16.04
CA ALA A 57 -11.00 1.07 14.68
C ALA A 57 -11.42 -0.03 13.70
N ALA A 58 -11.14 -1.29 14.00
CA ALA A 58 -11.44 -2.49 13.22
C ALA A 58 -11.08 -2.36 11.72
N PRO A 59 -9.84 -1.97 11.35
CA PRO A 59 -9.43 -1.83 9.96
C PRO A 59 -9.22 -3.21 9.31
N ASP A 60 -9.27 -3.23 7.96
CA ASP A 60 -8.89 -4.40 7.16
C ASP A 60 -7.41 -4.34 6.78
N ILE A 61 -6.89 -3.11 6.62
CA ILE A 61 -5.49 -2.85 6.29
C ILE A 61 -4.99 -1.57 6.96
N ILE A 62 -3.73 -1.58 7.37
CA ILE A 62 -3.11 -0.52 8.15
C ILE A 62 -1.74 -0.21 7.58
N GLY A 63 -1.45 1.09 7.38
CA GLY A 63 -0.09 1.58 7.23
C GLY A 63 0.40 2.19 8.54
N LEU A 64 1.47 1.65 9.08
CA LEU A 64 2.12 2.14 10.30
C LEU A 64 3.41 2.88 9.94
N GLN A 65 3.65 4.01 10.59
CA GLN A 65 4.87 4.77 10.48
C GLN A 65 5.59 4.79 11.83
N GLU A 66 6.88 5.07 11.80
CA GLU A 66 7.77 5.04 12.96
C GLU A 66 7.81 3.70 13.69
N VAL A 67 7.94 2.63 12.93
CA VAL A 67 7.95 1.26 13.45
C VAL A 67 9.37 0.81 13.73
N ASP A 68 9.64 0.40 14.97
CA ASP A 68 10.89 -0.24 15.37
C ASP A 68 10.84 -1.76 15.18
N SER A 69 11.95 -2.32 14.73
CA SER A 69 12.18 -3.77 14.68
C SER A 69 13.44 -4.11 15.44
N CYS A 70 13.30 -4.67 16.63
CA CYS A 70 14.39 -5.09 17.52
C CYS A 70 15.31 -3.94 17.99
N VAL A 71 14.82 -2.70 17.99
CA VAL A 71 15.57 -1.51 18.44
C VAL A 71 15.63 -1.45 19.97
N LYS A 72 16.73 -0.92 20.51
CA LYS A 72 16.93 -0.89 21.96
C LYS A 72 15.87 -0.06 22.70
N ARG A 73 15.48 1.12 22.18
CA ARG A 73 14.51 2.02 22.81
C ARG A 73 13.12 1.39 22.96
N SER A 74 12.73 0.51 22.04
CA SER A 74 11.47 -0.21 22.04
C SER A 74 11.62 -1.65 22.58
N ASN A 75 12.47 -1.86 23.59
CA ASN A 75 12.67 -3.13 24.29
C ASN A 75 13.06 -4.31 23.37
N ARG A 76 13.67 -4.05 22.20
CA ARG A 76 14.03 -5.02 21.19
C ARG A 76 12.84 -5.84 20.64
N ILE A 77 11.65 -5.29 20.72
CA ILE A 77 10.45 -5.90 20.17
C ILE A 77 10.44 -5.67 18.65
N HIS A 78 9.97 -6.65 17.90
CA HIS A 78 9.56 -6.44 16.50
C HIS A 78 8.10 -5.98 16.49
N GLU A 79 7.89 -4.65 16.56
CA GLU A 79 6.59 -4.02 16.82
C GLU A 79 5.52 -4.44 15.81
N ALA A 80 5.85 -4.47 14.49
CA ALA A 80 4.91 -4.90 13.47
C ALA A 80 4.41 -6.34 13.69
N GLY A 81 5.30 -7.25 14.08
CA GLY A 81 4.94 -8.65 14.39
C GLY A 81 4.11 -8.76 15.67
N TYR A 82 4.46 -7.99 16.69
CA TYR A 82 3.71 -7.95 17.95
C TYR A 82 2.28 -7.46 17.73
N LEU A 83 2.11 -6.32 17.05
CA LEU A 83 0.80 -5.76 16.76
C LEU A 83 -0.02 -6.71 15.87
N ALA A 84 0.60 -7.30 14.84
CA ALA A 84 -0.07 -8.27 13.97
C ALA A 84 -0.58 -9.49 14.73
N GLN A 85 0.21 -10.03 15.66
CA GLN A 85 -0.22 -11.15 16.52
C GLN A 85 -1.42 -10.76 17.40
N LYS A 86 -1.37 -9.58 18.05
CA LYS A 86 -2.47 -9.09 18.89
C LYS A 86 -3.77 -8.85 18.12
N LEU A 87 -3.65 -8.43 16.85
CA LEU A 87 -4.79 -8.07 16.00
C LEU A 87 -5.24 -9.22 15.08
N ASN A 88 -4.59 -10.38 15.14
CA ASN A 88 -4.81 -11.50 14.22
C ASN A 88 -4.70 -11.07 12.74
N MET A 89 -3.61 -10.39 12.40
CA MET A 89 -3.31 -9.88 11.06
C MET A 89 -1.94 -10.40 10.56
N TYR A 90 -1.70 -10.29 9.27
CA TYR A 90 -0.37 -10.45 8.67
C TYR A 90 0.41 -9.15 8.79
N SER A 91 1.74 -9.22 8.95
CA SER A 91 2.62 -8.06 8.97
C SER A 91 3.68 -8.13 7.88
N THR A 92 3.96 -6.98 7.28
CA THR A 92 5.11 -6.76 6.39
C THR A 92 5.84 -5.52 6.88
N PHE A 93 7.15 -5.64 7.15
CA PHE A 93 7.98 -4.53 7.62
C PHE A 93 8.88 -4.02 6.50
N GLY A 94 8.89 -2.70 6.30
CA GLY A 94 9.76 -1.98 5.37
C GLY A 94 10.84 -1.19 6.10
N PRO A 95 12.06 -1.70 6.24
CA PRO A 95 13.14 -0.98 6.90
C PRO A 95 13.57 0.27 6.10
N ALA A 96 13.82 1.37 6.80
CA ALA A 96 14.39 2.59 6.27
C ALA A 96 15.86 2.75 6.69
N ILE A 97 16.16 2.63 7.98
CA ILE A 97 17.51 2.78 8.56
C ILE A 97 17.83 1.70 9.59
N PRO A 98 19.12 1.36 9.79
CA PRO A 98 19.57 0.66 10.99
C PRO A 98 19.52 1.61 12.19
N LEU A 99 19.11 1.11 13.34
CA LEU A 99 19.02 1.90 14.57
C LEU A 99 19.32 1.03 15.80
N THR A 100 20.33 1.37 16.57
CA THR A 100 20.73 0.76 17.87
C THR A 100 20.52 -0.77 18.00
N GLY A 101 21.04 -1.52 17.01
CA GLY A 101 21.01 -2.98 16.97
C GLY A 101 19.78 -3.59 16.31
N GLY A 102 18.86 -2.77 15.85
CA GLY A 102 17.68 -3.16 15.09
C GLY A 102 17.51 -2.31 13.81
N LYS A 103 16.27 -2.12 13.39
CA LYS A 103 15.88 -1.31 12.22
C LYS A 103 14.65 -0.48 12.55
N TYR A 104 14.57 0.69 11.93
CA TYR A 104 13.42 1.59 11.99
C TYR A 104 12.85 1.78 10.59
N GLY A 105 11.53 1.93 10.48
CA GLY A 105 10.89 2.11 9.19
C GLY A 105 9.37 2.21 9.28
N VAL A 106 8.70 1.55 8.33
CA VAL A 106 7.24 1.51 8.25
C VAL A 106 6.76 0.06 8.20
N ALA A 107 5.46 -0.17 8.44
CA ALA A 107 4.88 -1.50 8.30
C ALA A 107 3.48 -1.46 7.69
N ILE A 108 3.09 -2.57 7.08
CA ILE A 108 1.70 -2.83 6.67
C ILE A 108 1.21 -4.02 7.48
N LEU A 109 0.06 -3.82 8.16
CA LEU A 109 -0.71 -4.92 8.73
C LEU A 109 -1.97 -5.14 7.90
N SER A 110 -2.34 -6.38 7.63
CA SER A 110 -3.51 -6.70 6.80
C SER A 110 -4.20 -7.98 7.24
N LYS A 111 -5.54 -8.04 7.10
CA LYS A 111 -6.31 -9.27 7.31
C LYS A 111 -6.04 -10.30 6.22
N GLU A 112 -5.75 -9.83 5.01
CA GLU A 112 -5.37 -10.65 3.87
C GLU A 112 -3.85 -10.81 3.79
N LYS A 113 -3.36 -12.01 3.46
CA LYS A 113 -1.93 -12.23 3.23
C LYS A 113 -1.51 -11.58 1.91
N PRO A 114 -0.47 -10.73 1.89
CA PRO A 114 0.02 -10.15 0.65
C PRO A 114 0.61 -11.22 -0.27
N LEU A 115 0.39 -11.08 -1.58
CA LEU A 115 0.97 -11.94 -2.62
C LEU A 115 2.47 -11.67 -2.79
N SER A 116 2.84 -10.39 -2.72
CA SER A 116 4.21 -9.91 -2.86
C SER A 116 4.40 -8.59 -2.11
N HIS A 117 5.65 -8.20 -1.88
CA HIS A 117 5.96 -6.88 -1.36
C HIS A 117 7.25 -6.32 -1.96
N ARG A 118 7.38 -5.00 -1.91
CA ARG A 118 8.57 -4.25 -2.34
C ARG A 118 8.90 -3.20 -1.29
N VAL A 119 10.20 -3.01 -1.06
CA VAL A 119 10.74 -1.95 -0.19
C VAL A 119 11.57 -1.05 -1.08
N ILE A 120 11.15 0.19 -1.24
CA ILE A 120 11.75 1.16 -2.15
C ILE A 120 12.36 2.29 -1.32
N PRO A 121 13.70 2.48 -1.38
CA PRO A 121 14.36 3.56 -0.65
C PRO A 121 13.86 4.93 -1.10
N LEU A 122 13.60 5.80 -0.14
CA LEU A 122 13.27 7.21 -0.38
C LEU A 122 14.36 8.11 0.24
N PRO A 123 14.60 9.31 -0.35
CA PRO A 123 15.56 10.26 0.17
C PRO A 123 15.13 10.89 1.49
N GLY A 124 16.08 11.42 2.22
CA GLY A 124 15.92 12.14 3.48
C GLY A 124 17.28 12.30 4.15
N ASN A 125 17.44 13.30 5.01
CA ASN A 125 18.58 13.35 5.94
C ASN A 125 18.51 12.12 6.86
N GLU A 126 17.34 11.81 7.38
CA GLU A 126 16.98 10.48 7.82
C GLU A 126 16.35 9.75 6.64
N LYS A 127 16.99 8.68 6.15
CA LYS A 127 16.51 7.91 5.01
C LYS A 127 15.10 7.37 5.29
N ARG A 128 14.27 7.39 4.25
CA ARG A 128 12.88 6.94 4.30
C ARG A 128 12.66 5.72 3.40
N THR A 129 11.48 5.17 3.44
CA THR A 129 11.10 4.03 2.60
C THR A 129 9.64 4.09 2.20
N LEU A 130 9.35 3.60 0.99
CA LEU A 130 8.01 3.26 0.54
C LEU A 130 7.89 1.74 0.60
N LEU A 131 6.98 1.25 1.43
CA LEU A 131 6.62 -0.16 1.49
C LEU A 131 5.36 -0.37 0.65
N VAL A 132 5.42 -1.29 -0.30
CA VAL A 132 4.33 -1.63 -1.21
C VAL A 132 4.00 -3.11 -1.05
N CYS A 133 2.74 -3.45 -0.80
CA CYS A 133 2.22 -4.81 -0.78
C CYS A 133 1.20 -5.01 -1.89
N GLU A 134 1.33 -6.09 -2.64
CA GLU A 134 0.36 -6.52 -3.64
C GLU A 134 -0.62 -7.51 -3.03
N PHE A 135 -1.90 -7.28 -3.25
CA PHE A 135 -3.00 -8.19 -2.91
C PHE A 135 -3.72 -8.67 -4.18
N GLN A 136 -4.69 -9.57 -4.03
CA GLN A 136 -5.40 -10.11 -5.19
C GLN A 136 -6.08 -8.99 -5.99
N GLU A 137 -6.80 -8.09 -5.32
CA GLU A 137 -7.69 -7.11 -5.94
C GLU A 137 -7.13 -5.68 -5.95
N TYR A 138 -6.05 -5.40 -5.22
CA TYR A 138 -5.48 -4.06 -5.07
C TYR A 138 -4.00 -4.10 -4.70
N VAL A 139 -3.40 -2.93 -4.69
CA VAL A 139 -2.06 -2.68 -4.15
C VAL A 139 -2.18 -1.65 -3.03
N PHE A 140 -1.45 -1.88 -1.95
CA PHE A 140 -1.42 -0.96 -0.82
C PHE A 140 0.01 -0.57 -0.47
N ALA A 141 0.23 0.72 -0.27
CA ALA A 141 1.53 1.28 0.08
C ALA A 141 1.45 2.13 1.33
N THR A 142 2.55 2.19 2.08
CA THR A 142 2.73 3.13 3.19
C THR A 142 4.11 3.74 3.18
N THR A 143 4.22 4.98 3.65
CA THR A 143 5.48 5.72 3.75
C THR A 143 5.44 6.70 4.92
N HIS A 144 6.63 7.09 5.39
CA HIS A 144 6.87 8.26 6.23
C HIS A 144 7.84 9.16 5.47
N LEU A 145 7.38 10.31 4.98
CA LEU A 145 8.19 11.19 4.15
C LEU A 145 9.18 12.02 4.99
N ALA A 146 10.21 12.52 4.34
CA ALA A 146 11.24 13.34 4.95
C ALA A 146 10.72 14.71 5.42
N LEU A 147 11.41 15.33 6.36
CA LEU A 147 11.10 16.69 6.82
C LEU A 147 11.49 17.76 5.80
N GLU A 148 12.47 17.48 4.94
CA GLU A 148 12.98 18.41 3.94
C GLU A 148 12.11 18.37 2.68
N GLU A 149 11.70 19.55 2.19
CA GLU A 149 10.81 19.68 1.02
C GLU A 149 11.40 19.03 -0.25
N ASP A 150 12.67 19.26 -0.56
CA ASP A 150 13.32 18.71 -1.76
C ASP A 150 13.31 17.17 -1.75
N ASN A 151 13.54 16.56 -0.57
CA ASN A 151 13.49 15.13 -0.42
C ASN A 151 12.05 14.60 -0.56
N ARG A 152 11.04 15.33 -0.05
CA ARG A 152 9.63 14.99 -0.27
C ARG A 152 9.24 15.08 -1.74
N MET A 153 9.74 16.10 -2.45
CA MET A 153 9.48 16.25 -3.88
C MET A 153 10.09 15.13 -4.71
N THR A 154 11.32 14.73 -4.41
CA THR A 154 11.97 13.58 -5.05
C THR A 154 11.23 12.29 -4.73
N SER A 155 10.75 12.13 -3.49
CA SER A 155 9.91 10.97 -3.08
C SER A 155 8.60 10.92 -3.85
N LEU A 156 7.98 12.07 -4.15
CA LEU A 156 6.76 12.12 -4.97
C LEU A 156 6.97 11.49 -6.35
N ASP A 157 8.09 11.81 -7.02
CA ASP A 157 8.38 11.27 -8.35
C ASP A 157 8.53 9.73 -8.30
N ILE A 158 9.22 9.20 -7.27
CA ILE A 158 9.36 7.77 -7.04
C ILE A 158 8.00 7.11 -6.77
N ILE A 159 7.15 7.73 -5.94
CA ILE A 159 5.80 7.24 -5.62
C ILE A 159 4.91 7.22 -6.87
N LEU A 160 4.98 8.26 -7.71
CA LEU A 160 4.21 8.33 -8.96
C LEU A 160 4.65 7.25 -9.95
N GLU A 161 5.98 7.04 -10.09
CA GLU A 161 6.52 5.98 -10.94
C GLU A 161 6.06 4.60 -10.45
N GLU A 162 6.13 4.34 -9.15
CA GLU A 162 5.70 3.06 -8.59
C GLU A 162 4.19 2.85 -8.74
N ALA A 163 3.37 3.86 -8.44
CA ALA A 163 1.92 3.77 -8.57
C ALA A 163 1.47 3.50 -10.01
N ALA A 164 2.18 4.07 -11.00
CA ALA A 164 1.88 3.89 -12.42
C ALA A 164 2.23 2.49 -12.98
N ARG A 165 2.98 1.67 -12.23
CA ARG A 165 3.36 0.29 -12.64
C ARG A 165 2.19 -0.69 -12.52
N TRP A 166 1.17 -0.36 -11.74
CA TRP A 166 0.14 -1.29 -11.35
C TRP A 166 -1.15 -1.08 -12.14
N ASP A 167 -1.68 -2.16 -12.69
CA ASP A 167 -2.99 -2.17 -13.35
C ASP A 167 -4.13 -2.37 -12.34
N LYS A 168 -3.80 -2.61 -11.07
CA LYS A 168 -4.74 -2.75 -9.95
C LYS A 168 -4.95 -1.40 -9.27
N PRO A 169 -6.10 -1.19 -8.56
CA PRO A 169 -6.27 -0.04 -7.68
C PRO A 169 -5.10 0.11 -6.71
N PHE A 170 -4.42 1.26 -6.74
CA PHE A 170 -3.28 1.54 -5.87
C PHE A 170 -3.66 2.54 -4.79
N PHE A 171 -3.58 2.10 -3.55
CA PHE A 171 -3.81 2.92 -2.36
C PHE A 171 -2.49 3.23 -1.68
N ILE A 172 -2.36 4.42 -1.12
CA ILE A 172 -1.19 4.84 -0.34
C ILE A 172 -1.63 5.60 0.89
N CYS A 173 -0.97 5.37 2.00
CA CYS A 173 -1.15 6.15 3.22
C CYS A 173 0.17 6.49 3.89
N GLY A 174 0.12 7.34 4.90
CA GLY A 174 1.27 7.63 5.74
C GLY A 174 1.28 9.02 6.32
N ASP A 175 2.32 9.28 7.10
CA ASP A 175 2.75 10.60 7.53
C ASP A 175 3.60 11.22 6.41
N TRP A 176 3.06 12.24 5.76
CA TRP A 176 3.75 12.88 4.64
C TRP A 176 4.51 14.15 5.05
N ASN A 177 4.52 14.45 6.35
CA ASN A 177 5.25 15.59 6.93
C ASN A 177 5.00 16.92 6.21
N ASP A 178 3.79 17.08 5.66
CA ASP A 178 3.42 18.29 4.92
C ASP A 178 1.93 18.60 5.04
N ILE A 179 1.58 19.88 4.97
CA ILE A 179 0.21 20.36 5.17
C ILE A 179 -0.57 20.42 3.85
N PRO A 180 -1.93 20.46 3.88
CA PRO A 180 -2.78 20.42 2.69
C PRO A 180 -2.55 21.53 1.65
N SER A 181 -1.96 22.67 2.05
CA SER A 181 -1.65 23.81 1.20
C SER A 181 -0.25 23.77 0.57
N SER A 182 0.58 22.78 0.92
CA SER A 182 1.96 22.68 0.45
C SER A 182 2.06 22.36 -1.05
N THR A 183 3.26 22.58 -1.59
CA THR A 183 3.62 22.22 -2.97
C THR A 183 3.46 20.73 -3.21
N LEU A 184 3.92 19.88 -2.27
CA LEU A 184 3.80 18.43 -2.36
C LEU A 184 2.34 18.01 -2.50
N ILE A 185 1.49 18.39 -1.54
CA ILE A 185 0.08 17.99 -1.52
C ILE A 185 -0.67 18.53 -2.74
N THR A 186 -0.33 19.74 -3.19
CA THR A 186 -0.91 20.33 -4.40
C THR A 186 -0.55 19.52 -5.65
N LYS A 187 0.69 19.04 -5.78
CA LYS A 187 1.10 18.17 -6.89
C LYS A 187 0.48 16.77 -6.77
N MET A 188 0.45 16.18 -5.56
CA MET A 188 -0.20 14.90 -5.31
C MET A 188 -1.66 14.88 -5.77
N LYS A 189 -2.43 15.95 -5.54
CA LYS A 189 -3.84 16.09 -5.96
C LYS A 189 -4.06 15.94 -7.46
N ARG A 190 -3.03 16.07 -8.29
CA ARG A 190 -3.15 15.93 -9.76
C ARG A 190 -3.31 14.45 -10.15
N SER A 191 -2.65 13.55 -9.44
CA SER A 191 -2.60 12.11 -9.74
C SER A 191 -3.33 11.25 -8.71
N PHE A 192 -3.47 11.74 -7.47
CA PHE A 192 -4.10 11.02 -6.37
C PHE A 192 -5.42 11.69 -5.96
N ARG A 193 -6.41 10.87 -5.66
CA ARG A 193 -7.61 11.26 -4.94
C ARG A 193 -7.40 11.02 -3.45
N PHE A 194 -7.44 12.07 -2.65
CA PHE A 194 -7.42 11.97 -1.19
C PHE A 194 -8.73 11.38 -0.69
N LEU A 195 -8.62 10.41 0.19
CA LEU A 195 -9.76 9.66 0.73
C LEU A 195 -10.17 10.17 2.11
N ASN A 196 -9.24 10.69 2.91
CA ASN A 196 -9.56 11.42 4.14
C ASN A 196 -9.88 12.90 3.87
N ASN A 197 -10.47 13.56 4.85
CA ASN A 197 -10.69 15.00 4.78
C ASN A 197 -9.37 15.75 4.97
N ILE A 198 -9.12 16.70 4.06
CA ILE A 198 -7.93 17.55 4.07
C ILE A 198 -8.28 19.05 4.15
N THR A 199 -9.48 19.37 4.63
CA THR A 199 -9.88 20.75 4.92
C THR A 199 -9.36 21.18 6.29
N THR A 200 -9.19 22.49 6.47
CA THR A 200 -8.63 23.08 7.70
C THR A 200 -9.58 23.08 8.91
N ALA A 201 -10.65 22.27 8.87
CA ALA A 201 -11.48 22.05 10.05
C ALA A 201 -10.69 21.29 11.12
N SER A 202 -10.76 21.72 12.38
CA SER A 202 -9.99 21.15 13.49
C SER A 202 -10.26 19.66 13.73
N SER A 203 -11.45 19.19 13.37
CA SER A 203 -11.81 17.76 13.42
C SER A 203 -10.98 16.86 12.46
N ASN A 204 -10.26 17.46 11.51
CA ASN A 204 -9.43 16.76 10.55
C ASN A 204 -7.94 16.79 10.92
N TYR A 205 -7.56 17.53 11.96
CA TYR A 205 -6.17 17.63 12.38
C TYR A 205 -5.68 16.33 13.02
N THR A 206 -4.47 15.93 12.65
CA THR A 206 -3.88 14.64 13.06
C THR A 206 -2.69 14.79 14.00
N PHE A 207 -2.04 15.97 14.02
CA PHE A 207 -0.83 16.22 14.80
C PHE A 207 -0.83 17.62 15.44
N PRO A 208 -0.23 17.79 16.64
CA PRO A 208 0.08 16.72 17.60
C PRO A 208 -1.20 16.14 18.23
N ALA A 209 -1.16 14.90 18.72
CA ALA A 209 -2.36 14.17 19.16
C ALA A 209 -3.12 14.87 20.30
N GLY A 210 -2.40 15.43 21.29
CA GLY A 210 -3.02 16.08 22.44
C GLY A 210 -3.79 17.34 22.08
N THR A 211 -3.18 18.24 21.30
CA THR A 211 -3.78 19.50 20.83
C THR A 211 -3.53 19.66 19.33
N PRO A 212 -4.35 19.02 18.49
CA PRO A 212 -4.10 18.97 17.06
C PRO A 212 -4.19 20.34 16.40
N SER A 213 -3.22 20.64 15.53
CA SER A 213 -3.12 21.93 14.85
C SER A 213 -2.91 21.81 13.34
N LYS A 214 -2.58 20.61 12.84
CA LYS A 214 -2.32 20.39 11.40
C LYS A 214 -2.66 18.98 10.97
N ILE A 215 -2.85 18.81 9.65
CA ILE A 215 -3.01 17.55 8.97
C ILE A 215 -1.68 17.24 8.31
N ILE A 216 -1.07 16.10 8.62
CA ILE A 216 0.14 15.60 7.97
C ILE A 216 0.03 14.11 7.63
N ASP A 217 -1.06 13.45 8.05
CA ASP A 217 -1.36 12.05 7.79
C ASP A 217 -2.46 11.94 6.73
N TYR A 218 -2.21 11.13 5.72
CA TYR A 218 -3.05 11.05 4.54
C TYR A 218 -3.32 9.61 4.12
N ILE A 219 -4.49 9.42 3.49
CA ILE A 219 -4.87 8.22 2.76
C ILE A 219 -5.34 8.66 1.39
N ALA A 220 -4.75 8.10 0.34
CA ALA A 220 -5.07 8.46 -1.02
C ALA A 220 -5.09 7.25 -1.97
N ARG A 221 -5.76 7.39 -3.11
CA ARG A 221 -5.78 6.43 -4.20
C ARG A 221 -5.21 7.05 -5.47
N TYR A 222 -4.34 6.32 -6.16
CA TYR A 222 -3.85 6.71 -7.48
C TYR A 222 -4.97 6.65 -8.52
N GLY A 223 -5.11 7.69 -9.35
CA GLY A 223 -6.24 7.86 -10.25
C GLY A 223 -7.52 8.28 -9.50
N ARG A 224 -8.61 8.51 -10.25
CA ARG A 224 -9.86 9.06 -9.71
C ARG A 224 -11.09 8.17 -9.85
N ALA A 225 -11.07 7.20 -10.75
CA ALA A 225 -12.23 6.38 -11.08
C ALA A 225 -12.44 5.20 -10.11
N GLY A 226 -13.67 4.71 -10.01
CA GLY A 226 -14.00 3.43 -9.38
C GLY A 226 -13.77 3.36 -7.86
N THR A 227 -13.90 4.47 -7.11
CA THR A 227 -13.84 4.44 -5.63
C THR A 227 -14.83 5.43 -5.04
N SER A 228 -15.66 4.99 -4.11
CA SER A 228 -16.47 5.82 -3.24
C SER A 228 -15.90 5.81 -1.81
N VAL A 229 -16.13 6.88 -1.07
CA VAL A 229 -15.72 6.95 0.34
C VAL A 229 -16.97 6.98 1.20
N ASN A 230 -17.15 5.91 1.98
CA ASN A 230 -18.33 5.68 2.81
C ASN A 230 -18.18 6.33 4.19
N LYS A 231 -16.95 6.35 4.74
CA LYS A 231 -16.65 6.95 6.04
C LYS A 231 -15.27 7.61 6.03
N ARG A 232 -15.15 8.73 6.75
CA ARG A 232 -13.88 9.42 7.07
C ARG A 232 -13.87 9.76 8.55
N GLN A 233 -12.76 9.51 9.21
CA GLN A 233 -12.64 9.79 10.63
C GLN A 233 -11.17 10.00 11.01
N VAL A 234 -10.87 11.08 11.72
CA VAL A 234 -9.69 11.16 12.59
C VAL A 234 -10.12 10.64 13.95
N ILE A 235 -9.45 9.60 14.43
CA ILE A 235 -9.78 8.99 15.73
C ILE A 235 -9.26 9.90 16.81
N ASN A 236 -10.14 10.31 17.73
CA ASN A 236 -9.76 11.17 18.85
C ASN A 236 -9.03 10.33 19.92
N GLU A 237 -7.76 10.07 19.67
CA GLU A 237 -6.85 9.40 20.59
C GLU A 237 -5.71 10.35 20.94
N PRO A 238 -5.73 10.97 22.12
CA PRO A 238 -4.78 12.03 22.46
C PRO A 238 -3.47 11.54 23.10
N SER A 239 -3.35 10.24 23.41
CA SER A 239 -2.32 9.76 24.35
C SER A 239 -1.47 8.59 23.85
N ALA A 240 -2.01 7.72 23.00
CA ALA A 240 -1.34 6.49 22.60
C ALA A 240 -0.19 6.67 21.60
N SER A 241 -0.08 7.84 20.98
CA SER A 241 1.01 8.32 20.12
C SER A 241 0.96 9.83 20.08
N ASP A 242 1.94 10.49 19.48
CA ASP A 242 1.93 11.92 19.19
C ASP A 242 1.12 12.27 17.92
N HIS A 243 0.66 11.26 17.17
CA HIS A 243 -0.28 11.39 16.05
C HIS A 243 -1.64 10.76 16.36
N ARG A 244 -2.70 11.30 15.76
CA ARG A 244 -4.03 10.70 15.76
C ARG A 244 -4.22 9.78 14.56
N PRO A 245 -4.74 8.55 14.75
CA PRO A 245 -5.00 7.65 13.63
C PRO A 245 -6.06 8.22 12.68
N VAL A 246 -5.88 7.97 11.38
CA VAL A 246 -6.86 8.34 10.35
C VAL A 246 -7.47 7.09 9.75
N LEU A 247 -8.80 7.00 9.79
CA LEU A 247 -9.58 5.89 9.26
C LEU A 247 -10.43 6.36 8.08
N VAL A 248 -10.43 5.59 6.99
CA VAL A 248 -11.42 5.71 5.92
C VAL A 248 -12.04 4.35 5.64
N GLU A 249 -13.31 4.36 5.22
CA GLU A 249 -13.99 3.21 4.64
C GLU A 249 -14.32 3.54 3.19
N VAL A 250 -13.92 2.66 2.29
CA VAL A 250 -14.08 2.85 0.84
C VAL A 250 -14.79 1.65 0.23
N SER A 251 -15.57 1.93 -0.83
CA SER A 251 -15.99 0.90 -1.79
C SER A 251 -15.32 1.16 -3.12
N PHE A 252 -14.76 0.12 -3.74
CA PHE A 252 -14.01 0.24 -4.98
C PHE A 252 -14.17 -1.00 -5.86
N ASP A 253 -14.00 -0.80 -7.16
CA ASP A 253 -13.93 -1.92 -8.10
C ASP A 253 -12.54 -2.56 -7.96
N GLY A 254 -12.51 -3.87 -7.70
CA GLY A 254 -11.29 -4.67 -7.64
C GLY A 254 -10.59 -4.77 -8.99
N ALA A 255 -9.50 -5.53 -9.05
CA ALA A 255 -8.84 -5.87 -10.30
C ALA A 255 -9.82 -6.67 -11.17
N THR A 256 -10.47 -6.02 -12.13
CA THR A 256 -11.29 -6.72 -13.10
C THR A 256 -10.38 -7.58 -13.96
N GLY A 257 -10.62 -8.90 -14.01
CA GLY A 257 -9.85 -9.86 -14.82
C GLY A 257 -9.90 -9.60 -16.33
N THR A 258 -10.57 -8.55 -16.76
CA THR A 258 -10.55 -7.97 -18.10
C THR A 258 -9.85 -6.61 -18.02
N LEU A 259 -8.55 -6.61 -18.24
CA LEU A 259 -7.79 -5.37 -18.42
C LEU A 259 -8.43 -4.56 -19.56
N PRO A 260 -8.85 -3.30 -19.34
CA PRO A 260 -9.03 -2.41 -20.46
C PRO A 260 -7.65 -2.28 -21.10
N VAL A 261 -7.53 -2.74 -22.35
CA VAL A 261 -6.34 -2.48 -23.15
C VAL A 261 -6.20 -0.96 -23.23
N ARG A 262 -5.38 -0.38 -22.35
CA ARG A 262 -4.96 1.01 -22.47
C ARG A 262 -4.22 1.16 -23.78
N ARG A 263 -4.91 1.62 -24.80
CA ARG A 263 -4.30 2.18 -26.01
C ARG A 263 -3.84 3.60 -25.70
N ASP A 264 -2.97 3.75 -24.73
CA ASP A 264 -2.19 4.96 -24.60
C ASP A 264 -0.97 4.77 -25.49
N ASN A 265 -0.62 5.80 -26.25
CA ASN A 265 0.51 5.86 -27.19
C ASN A 265 1.83 5.50 -26.47
N VAL A 266 2.03 4.23 -26.19
CA VAL A 266 3.35 3.72 -25.85
C VAL A 266 4.11 3.75 -27.16
N GLU A 267 5.09 4.62 -27.31
CA GLU A 267 6.07 4.54 -28.38
C GLU A 267 6.72 3.15 -28.29
N VAL A 268 6.24 2.24 -29.10
CA VAL A 268 6.78 0.88 -29.17
C VAL A 268 8.10 0.94 -29.90
N PHE A 269 9.20 0.99 -29.16
CA PHE A 269 10.52 0.86 -29.75
C PHE A 269 10.72 -0.55 -30.29
N LYS A 270 10.75 -0.68 -31.62
CA LYS A 270 11.04 -1.93 -32.32
C LYS A 270 12.52 -1.96 -32.68
N PHE A 271 13.24 -2.98 -32.21
CA PHE A 271 14.64 -3.21 -32.56
C PHE A 271 14.76 -4.47 -33.41
N GLN A 272 15.65 -4.45 -34.40
CA GLN A 272 16.08 -5.66 -35.12
C GLN A 272 17.01 -6.50 -34.22
N VAL A 273 17.19 -7.77 -34.54
CA VAL A 273 18.12 -8.67 -33.81
C VAL A 273 19.55 -8.13 -33.78
N SER A 274 19.90 -7.24 -34.71
CA SER A 274 21.17 -6.49 -34.76
C SER A 274 21.27 -5.34 -33.76
N GLY A 275 20.22 -5.06 -32.94
CA GLY A 275 20.17 -3.95 -32.01
C GLY A 275 19.83 -2.59 -32.64
N LEU A 276 19.63 -2.50 -33.95
CA LEU A 276 19.25 -1.28 -34.65
C LEU A 276 17.74 -1.03 -34.57
N ARG A 277 17.36 0.26 -34.44
CA ARG A 277 15.96 0.68 -34.39
C ARG A 277 15.26 0.33 -35.72
N SER A 278 14.11 -0.35 -35.66
CA SER A 278 13.37 -0.80 -36.84
C SER A 278 12.40 0.27 -37.33
N ASN A 279 12.40 0.58 -38.62
CA ASN A 279 11.48 1.54 -39.26
C ASN A 279 10.11 0.94 -39.63
N GLY A 280 9.74 -0.20 -39.06
CA GLY A 280 8.34 -0.65 -39.09
C GLY A 280 7.86 -1.48 -40.26
N GLN A 281 8.70 -1.89 -41.23
CA GLN A 281 8.21 -2.58 -42.46
C GLN A 281 9.05 -3.76 -42.98
N LYS A 282 9.57 -4.65 -42.16
CA LYS A 282 10.23 -5.87 -42.69
C LYS A 282 9.86 -7.09 -41.87
N LYS A 283 9.63 -8.21 -42.60
CA LYS A 283 9.53 -9.57 -42.02
C LYS A 283 10.78 -9.85 -41.20
N GLY A 284 10.62 -10.39 -40.00
CA GLY A 284 11.76 -10.74 -39.20
C GLY A 284 11.42 -10.98 -37.71
N ILE A 285 12.45 -11.21 -36.94
CA ILE A 285 12.35 -11.37 -35.47
C ILE A 285 12.67 -10.02 -34.84
N CYS A 286 11.75 -9.53 -34.03
CA CYS A 286 11.92 -8.30 -33.24
C CYS A 286 11.80 -8.60 -31.76
N ILE A 287 12.41 -7.76 -30.91
CA ILE A 287 12.17 -7.75 -29.47
C ILE A 287 11.22 -6.59 -29.17
N ILE A 288 10.04 -6.89 -28.64
CA ILE A 288 9.05 -5.91 -28.22
C ILE A 288 8.81 -6.12 -26.72
N ASN A 289 9.08 -5.08 -25.90
CA ASN A 289 8.96 -5.16 -24.44
C ASN A 289 9.72 -6.36 -23.85
N GLY A 290 10.96 -6.60 -24.29
CA GLY A 290 11.80 -7.69 -23.83
C GLY A 290 11.40 -9.10 -24.32
N LYS A 291 10.33 -9.24 -25.12
CA LYS A 291 9.87 -10.52 -25.67
C LYS A 291 10.19 -10.65 -27.17
N LYS A 292 10.63 -11.85 -27.57
CA LYS A 292 10.89 -12.19 -28.98
C LYS A 292 9.56 -12.29 -29.74
N VAL A 293 9.37 -11.48 -30.78
CA VAL A 293 8.17 -11.47 -31.62
C VAL A 293 8.57 -11.72 -33.08
N VAL A 294 7.87 -12.59 -33.77
CA VAL A 294 8.05 -12.84 -35.20
C VAL A 294 7.03 -12.01 -35.97
N LEU A 295 7.51 -11.13 -36.86
CA LEU A 295 6.65 -10.33 -37.74
C LEU A 295 6.48 -11.06 -39.05
N ASN A 296 5.28 -11.60 -39.29
CA ASN A 296 4.85 -12.22 -40.54
C ASN A 296 4.05 -11.20 -41.34
N LYS A 297 4.63 -10.65 -42.40
CA LYS A 297 3.91 -10.00 -43.48
C LYS A 297 4.62 -10.32 -44.78
#